data_03c22096fcfc8ffd68da88a14500f801
#
_entry.id   03c22096fcfc8ffd68da88a14500f801
#
_cell.length_a   1.000
_cell.length_b   1.000
_cell.length_c   1.000
_cell.angle_alpha   90.00
_cell.angle_beta   90.00
_cell.angle_gamma   90.00
#
_symmetry.space_group_name_H-M   'P 1'
#
loop_
_entity.id
_entity.type
_entity.pdbx_description
1 polymer ?
#
loop_
_entity_poly.entity_id
_entity_poly.type
_entity_poly.pdbx_seq_one_letter_code
_entity_poly.pdbx_strand_id
1 'polypeptide(L)'
;FPQSEWAPKSALMAAYSYYSQDYLDDAIAELDRFIKIYPLHKNLDYAFYLLANSHYEKIVDEEKDLQAIIDAKKNFSFIIKNFPNTEYALDSKFKIDLINDILASKEMYLGRYYIEKKKWIPAINRFRTVVDSYDTTIYTEEALHRLVEIYYILGLENEAKKYAKLLGYNYNSSKWYENSYQVFNKKYKLRQKEKKEKKSSML
;
A
#
# COMPACT_ATOMS: atom_id res chain seq x y z
N PHE A 1 -24.06 -33.72 -8.89
CA PHE A 1 -25.45 -33.19 -8.78
C PHE A 1 -25.43 -31.74 -8.28
N PRO A 2 -25.33 -30.71 -9.15
CA PRO A 2 -25.23 -29.28 -8.75
C PRO A 2 -26.47 -28.79 -7.97
N GLN A 3 -27.60 -29.47 -8.05
CA GLN A 3 -28.87 -29.11 -7.39
C GLN A 3 -29.01 -29.72 -6.00
N SER A 4 -28.04 -30.50 -5.53
CA SER A 4 -28.06 -31.06 -4.18
C SER A 4 -27.80 -29.96 -3.15
N GLU A 5 -28.49 -29.99 -2.02
CA GLU A 5 -28.22 -29.11 -0.87
C GLU A 5 -26.76 -29.18 -0.36
N TRP A 6 -26.09 -30.29 -0.63
CA TRP A 6 -24.68 -30.52 -0.26
C TRP A 6 -23.69 -29.97 -1.27
N ALA A 7 -24.11 -29.71 -2.51
CA ALA A 7 -23.17 -29.27 -3.57
C ALA A 7 -22.46 -27.95 -3.26
N PRO A 8 -23.12 -26.87 -2.78
CA PRO A 8 -22.45 -25.66 -2.40
C PRO A 8 -21.44 -25.86 -1.24
N LYS A 9 -21.87 -26.66 -0.26
CA LYS A 9 -21.00 -26.95 0.90
C LYS A 9 -19.78 -27.76 0.51
N SER A 10 -19.93 -28.75 -0.35
CA SER A 10 -18.82 -29.57 -0.85
C SER A 10 -17.84 -28.75 -1.69
N ALA A 11 -18.35 -27.84 -2.55
CA ALA A 11 -17.52 -26.96 -3.36
C ALA A 11 -16.69 -26.02 -2.47
N LEU A 12 -17.31 -25.40 -1.46
CA LEU A 12 -16.61 -24.52 -0.54
C LEU A 12 -15.56 -25.26 0.32
N MET A 13 -15.87 -26.50 0.74
CA MET A 13 -14.92 -27.36 1.46
C MET A 13 -13.77 -27.80 0.57
N ALA A 14 -14.00 -28.08 -0.73
CA ALA A 14 -12.94 -28.37 -1.67
C ALA A 14 -12.00 -27.17 -1.87
N ALA A 15 -12.55 -25.97 -2.06
CA ALA A 15 -11.77 -24.74 -2.16
C ALA A 15 -10.92 -24.50 -0.90
N TYR A 16 -11.49 -24.69 0.28
CA TYR A 16 -10.74 -24.59 1.55
C TYR A 16 -9.62 -25.64 1.64
N SER A 17 -9.87 -26.87 1.18
CA SER A 17 -8.85 -27.93 1.17
C SER A 17 -7.68 -27.60 0.26
N TYR A 18 -7.94 -27.03 -0.91
CA TYR A 18 -6.89 -26.53 -1.80
C TYR A 18 -6.09 -25.38 -1.14
N TYR A 19 -6.79 -24.40 -0.61
CA TYR A 19 -6.16 -23.28 0.10
C TYR A 19 -5.25 -23.74 1.24
N SER A 20 -5.74 -24.66 2.10
CA SER A 20 -5.00 -25.16 3.26
C SER A 20 -3.76 -25.98 2.90
N GLN A 21 -3.65 -26.45 1.66
CA GLN A 21 -2.52 -27.18 1.12
C GLN A 21 -1.63 -26.32 0.20
N ASP A 22 -1.84 -25.00 0.18
CA ASP A 22 -1.14 -24.04 -0.66
C ASP A 22 -1.32 -24.23 -2.18
N TYR A 23 -2.38 -24.96 -2.59
CA TYR A 23 -2.79 -25.04 -3.99
C TYR A 23 -3.66 -23.84 -4.35
N LEU A 24 -3.05 -22.65 -4.34
CA LEU A 24 -3.77 -21.36 -4.42
C LEU A 24 -4.50 -21.17 -5.76
N ASP A 25 -3.95 -21.65 -6.87
CA ASP A 25 -4.60 -21.55 -8.18
C ASP A 25 -5.86 -22.42 -8.26
N ASP A 26 -5.82 -23.64 -7.71
CA ASP A 26 -6.99 -24.53 -7.65
C ASP A 26 -8.05 -23.97 -6.69
N ALA A 27 -7.63 -23.40 -5.57
CA ALA A 27 -8.53 -22.73 -4.63
C ALA A 27 -9.26 -21.56 -5.30
N ILE A 28 -8.54 -20.68 -6.01
CA ILE A 28 -9.09 -19.54 -6.76
C ILE A 28 -10.10 -20.03 -7.80
N ALA A 29 -9.74 -21.02 -8.61
CA ALA A 29 -10.62 -21.54 -9.66
C ALA A 29 -11.94 -22.13 -9.08
N GLU A 30 -11.86 -22.86 -7.96
CA GLU A 30 -13.03 -23.43 -7.31
C GLU A 30 -13.90 -22.35 -6.63
N LEU A 31 -13.28 -21.31 -6.04
CA LEU A 31 -13.99 -20.19 -5.44
C LEU A 31 -14.71 -19.33 -6.49
N ASP A 32 -14.06 -19.03 -7.60
CA ASP A 32 -14.68 -18.31 -8.71
C ASP A 32 -15.87 -19.08 -9.27
N ARG A 33 -15.73 -20.40 -9.39
CA ARG A 33 -16.83 -21.29 -9.79
C ARG A 33 -17.97 -21.26 -8.77
N PHE A 34 -17.65 -21.35 -7.46
CA PHE A 34 -18.64 -21.28 -6.38
C PHE A 34 -19.43 -19.98 -6.41
N ILE A 35 -18.76 -18.85 -6.46
CA ILE A 35 -19.36 -17.51 -6.48
C ILE A 35 -20.28 -17.34 -7.69
N LYS A 36 -19.88 -17.86 -8.85
CA LYS A 36 -20.67 -17.80 -10.09
C LYS A 36 -21.93 -18.67 -10.04
N ILE A 37 -21.83 -19.87 -9.46
CA ILE A 37 -22.95 -20.83 -9.43
C ILE A 37 -23.91 -20.54 -8.28
N TYR A 38 -23.39 -20.05 -7.14
CA TYR A 38 -24.15 -19.85 -5.90
C TYR A 38 -24.13 -18.40 -5.40
N PRO A 39 -24.53 -17.40 -6.22
CA PRO A 39 -24.36 -15.98 -5.89
C PRO A 39 -25.21 -15.47 -4.71
N LEU A 40 -26.16 -16.27 -4.22
CA LEU A 40 -27.02 -15.96 -3.07
C LEU A 40 -26.78 -16.90 -1.88
N HIS A 41 -25.68 -17.64 -1.90
CA HIS A 41 -25.39 -18.56 -0.81
C HIS A 41 -25.04 -17.81 0.48
N LYS A 42 -25.49 -18.32 1.63
CA LYS A 42 -25.29 -17.68 2.94
C LYS A 42 -23.84 -17.44 3.34
N ASN A 43 -22.89 -18.23 2.82
CA ASN A 43 -21.46 -18.13 3.09
C ASN A 43 -20.71 -17.47 1.91
N LEU A 44 -21.38 -16.59 1.17
CA LEU A 44 -20.75 -15.89 0.05
C LEU A 44 -19.66 -14.92 0.53
N ASP A 45 -19.86 -14.31 1.69
CA ASP A 45 -18.88 -13.48 2.39
C ASP A 45 -17.57 -14.24 2.68
N TYR A 46 -17.69 -15.47 3.21
CA TYR A 46 -16.54 -16.34 3.44
C TYR A 46 -15.86 -16.78 2.13
N ALA A 47 -16.64 -17.08 1.08
CA ALA A 47 -16.07 -17.45 -0.22
C ALA A 47 -15.23 -16.31 -0.82
N PHE A 48 -15.72 -15.07 -0.79
CA PHE A 48 -14.95 -13.90 -1.20
C PHE A 48 -13.72 -13.65 -0.32
N TYR A 49 -13.84 -13.87 0.98
CA TYR A 49 -12.74 -13.72 1.90
C TYR A 49 -11.63 -14.75 1.64
N LEU A 50 -11.98 -16.01 1.42
CA LEU A 50 -11.02 -17.05 1.08
C LEU A 50 -10.36 -16.79 -0.29
N LEU A 51 -11.14 -16.31 -1.28
CA LEU A 51 -10.62 -15.88 -2.59
C LEU A 51 -9.62 -14.72 -2.45
N ALA A 52 -9.97 -13.71 -1.65
CA ALA A 52 -9.09 -12.58 -1.40
C ALA A 52 -7.77 -13.00 -0.73
N ASN A 53 -7.83 -13.91 0.26
CA ASN A 53 -6.63 -14.46 0.91
C ASN A 53 -5.81 -15.32 -0.05
N SER A 54 -6.45 -16.13 -0.91
CA SER A 54 -5.74 -16.93 -1.92
C SER A 54 -4.93 -16.04 -2.87
N HIS A 55 -5.48 -14.92 -3.31
CA HIS A 55 -4.72 -13.94 -4.10
C HIS A 55 -3.63 -13.25 -3.27
N TYR A 56 -3.90 -12.94 -2.00
CA TYR A 56 -2.94 -12.29 -1.13
C TYR A 56 -1.72 -13.17 -0.84
N GLU A 57 -1.91 -14.45 -0.58
CA GLU A 57 -0.82 -15.40 -0.30
C GLU A 57 0.00 -15.75 -1.56
N LYS A 58 -0.54 -15.53 -2.76
CA LYS A 58 0.24 -15.60 -4.01
C LYS A 58 1.27 -14.49 -4.17
N ILE A 59 1.26 -13.48 -3.31
CA ILE A 59 2.23 -12.37 -3.38
C ILE A 59 3.56 -12.87 -2.81
N VAL A 60 4.41 -13.42 -3.64
CA VAL A 60 5.77 -13.88 -3.27
C VAL A 60 6.79 -12.76 -3.46
N ASP A 61 6.65 -11.98 -4.53
CA ASP A 61 7.53 -10.87 -4.89
C ASP A 61 6.68 -9.62 -5.17
N GLU A 62 6.73 -8.67 -4.26
CA GLU A 62 5.97 -7.42 -4.34
C GLU A 62 6.24 -6.61 -5.61
N GLU A 63 7.40 -6.79 -6.24
CA GLU A 63 7.76 -6.10 -7.47
C GLU A 63 7.15 -6.76 -8.72
N LYS A 64 6.90 -8.07 -8.68
CA LYS A 64 6.47 -8.86 -9.85
C LYS A 64 4.99 -9.22 -9.83
N ASP A 65 4.41 -9.47 -8.66
CA ASP A 65 3.08 -10.04 -8.52
C ASP A 65 1.97 -8.98 -8.44
N LEU A 66 2.08 -7.93 -9.24
CA LEU A 66 1.14 -6.80 -9.22
C LEU A 66 -0.33 -7.24 -9.45
N GLN A 67 -0.57 -8.26 -10.29
CA GLN A 67 -1.93 -8.72 -10.56
C GLN A 67 -2.55 -9.38 -9.31
N ALA A 68 -1.80 -10.22 -8.60
CA ALA A 68 -2.27 -10.85 -7.35
C ALA A 68 -2.62 -9.78 -6.29
N ILE A 69 -1.79 -8.73 -6.16
CA ILE A 69 -2.05 -7.60 -5.26
C ILE A 69 -3.35 -6.88 -5.62
N ILE A 70 -3.57 -6.60 -6.92
CA ILE A 70 -4.78 -5.91 -7.40
C ILE A 70 -6.02 -6.77 -7.15
N ASP A 71 -5.96 -8.07 -7.44
CA ASP A 71 -7.08 -8.99 -7.27
C ASP A 71 -7.41 -9.21 -5.79
N ALA A 72 -6.40 -9.33 -4.92
CA ALA A 72 -6.60 -9.36 -3.47
C ALA A 72 -7.30 -8.09 -2.97
N LYS A 73 -6.78 -6.91 -3.32
CA LYS A 73 -7.37 -5.61 -2.94
C LYS A 73 -8.80 -5.46 -3.41
N LYS A 74 -9.10 -5.87 -4.65
CA LYS A 74 -10.44 -5.83 -5.23
C LYS A 74 -11.43 -6.67 -4.42
N ASN A 75 -11.05 -7.92 -4.09
CA ASN A 75 -11.92 -8.84 -3.37
C ASN A 75 -12.10 -8.39 -1.90
N PHE A 76 -11.04 -7.95 -1.19
CA PHE A 76 -11.19 -7.38 0.15
C PHE A 76 -12.07 -6.13 0.15
N SER A 77 -11.93 -5.24 -0.83
CA SER A 77 -12.78 -4.05 -0.96
C SER A 77 -14.25 -4.42 -1.22
N PHE A 78 -14.49 -5.48 -1.99
CA PHE A 78 -15.83 -6.01 -2.23
C PHE A 78 -16.49 -6.49 -0.94
N ILE A 79 -15.72 -7.20 -0.07
CA ILE A 79 -16.23 -7.68 1.22
C ILE A 79 -16.62 -6.51 2.13
N ILE A 80 -15.74 -5.51 2.26
CA ILE A 80 -16.01 -4.33 3.10
C ILE A 80 -17.28 -3.61 2.65
N LYS A 81 -17.49 -3.52 1.33
CA LYS A 81 -18.65 -2.83 0.76
C LYS A 81 -19.95 -3.60 0.90
N ASN A 82 -19.93 -4.91 0.65
CA ASN A 82 -21.16 -5.72 0.52
C ASN A 82 -21.51 -6.49 1.80
N PHE A 83 -20.53 -6.75 2.68
CA PHE A 83 -20.69 -7.49 3.92
C PHE A 83 -20.12 -6.75 5.14
N PRO A 84 -20.44 -5.44 5.35
CA PRO A 84 -19.73 -4.55 6.27
C PRO A 84 -19.79 -4.96 7.75
N ASN A 85 -20.77 -5.80 8.13
CA ASN A 85 -21.03 -6.21 9.51
C ASN A 85 -20.42 -7.59 9.86
N THR A 86 -19.56 -8.15 8.99
CA THR A 86 -18.91 -9.43 9.21
C THR A 86 -17.52 -9.25 9.79
N GLU A 87 -17.01 -10.27 10.51
CA GLU A 87 -15.62 -10.34 10.95
C GLU A 87 -14.64 -10.31 9.75
N TYR A 88 -15.05 -10.87 8.61
CA TYR A 88 -14.29 -10.83 7.36
C TYR A 88 -14.09 -9.42 6.84
N ALA A 89 -15.07 -8.53 7.00
CA ALA A 89 -14.93 -7.13 6.61
C ALA A 89 -13.95 -6.38 7.52
N LEU A 90 -13.93 -6.70 8.81
CA LEU A 90 -12.98 -6.11 9.74
C LEU A 90 -11.54 -6.51 9.39
N ASP A 91 -11.29 -7.81 9.20
CA ASP A 91 -9.96 -8.31 8.79
C ASP A 91 -9.55 -7.77 7.42
N SER A 92 -10.49 -7.69 6.47
CA SER A 92 -10.24 -7.14 5.13
C SER A 92 -9.74 -5.70 5.16
N LYS A 93 -10.14 -4.87 6.14
CA LYS A 93 -9.60 -3.52 6.31
C LYS A 93 -8.12 -3.54 6.64
N PHE A 94 -7.71 -4.39 7.58
CA PHE A 94 -6.29 -4.55 7.92
C PHE A 94 -5.46 -5.08 6.74
N LYS A 95 -6.02 -6.04 5.99
CA LYS A 95 -5.36 -6.56 4.78
C LYS A 95 -5.19 -5.49 3.70
N ILE A 96 -6.18 -4.62 3.53
CA ILE A 96 -6.07 -3.49 2.59
C ILE A 96 -4.99 -2.49 3.02
N ASP A 97 -4.86 -2.22 4.32
CA ASP A 97 -3.79 -1.33 4.81
C ASP A 97 -2.41 -1.92 4.51
N LEU A 98 -2.20 -3.22 4.74
CA LEU A 98 -0.97 -3.91 4.38
C LEU A 98 -0.70 -3.88 2.85
N ILE A 99 -1.73 -4.10 2.04
CA ILE A 99 -1.61 -4.00 0.58
C ILE A 99 -1.26 -2.57 0.15
N ASN A 100 -1.81 -1.56 0.80
CA ASN A 100 -1.48 -0.17 0.51
C ASN A 100 -0.02 0.14 0.86
N ASP A 101 0.51 -0.40 1.96
CA ASP A 101 1.93 -0.27 2.30
C ASP A 101 2.83 -0.92 1.23
N ILE A 102 2.48 -2.10 0.73
CA ILE A 102 3.20 -2.77 -0.36
C ILE A 102 3.20 -1.89 -1.63
N LEU A 103 2.03 -1.39 -2.03
CA LEU A 103 1.91 -0.55 -3.23
C LEU A 103 2.66 0.78 -3.07
N ALA A 104 2.56 1.41 -1.90
CA ALA A 104 3.31 2.63 -1.60
C ALA A 104 4.82 2.40 -1.61
N SER A 105 5.29 1.30 -1.03
CA SER A 105 6.71 0.90 -1.05
C SER A 105 7.25 0.81 -2.49
N LYS A 106 6.49 0.17 -3.38
CA LYS A 106 6.85 0.07 -4.80
C LYS A 106 6.95 1.43 -5.49
N GLU A 107 5.98 2.32 -5.26
CA GLU A 107 6.02 3.68 -5.81
C GLU A 107 7.21 4.46 -5.25
N MET A 108 7.52 4.32 -3.96
CA MET A 108 8.68 4.94 -3.32
C MET A 108 10.01 4.44 -3.91
N TYR A 109 10.13 3.13 -4.12
CA TYR A 109 11.30 2.53 -4.76
C TYR A 109 11.54 3.13 -6.16
N LEU A 110 10.50 3.14 -7.01
CA LEU A 110 10.57 3.73 -8.35
C LEU A 110 10.87 5.24 -8.31
N GLY A 111 10.26 5.96 -7.36
CA GLY A 111 10.53 7.38 -7.15
C GLY A 111 11.98 7.67 -6.83
N ARG A 112 12.58 6.92 -5.90
CA ARG A 112 14.00 7.04 -5.54
C ARG A 112 14.91 6.69 -6.72
N TYR A 113 14.61 5.61 -7.45
CA TYR A 113 15.34 5.25 -8.68
C TYR A 113 15.34 6.38 -9.70
N TYR A 114 14.20 7.05 -9.94
CA TYR A 114 14.14 8.18 -10.86
C TYR A 114 14.92 9.41 -10.36
N ILE A 115 14.98 9.64 -9.05
CA ILE A 115 15.85 10.66 -8.46
C ILE A 115 17.33 10.40 -8.80
N GLU A 116 17.80 9.17 -8.59
CA GLU A 116 19.19 8.77 -8.90
C GLU A 116 19.53 8.99 -10.38
N LYS A 117 18.56 8.74 -11.26
CA LYS A 117 18.70 8.99 -12.71
C LYS A 117 18.44 10.44 -13.10
N LYS A 118 18.20 11.35 -12.14
CA LYS A 118 17.87 12.79 -12.36
C LYS A 118 16.65 13.00 -13.25
N LYS A 119 15.72 12.03 -13.26
CA LYS A 119 14.45 12.08 -14.00
C LYS A 119 13.35 12.62 -13.08
N TRP A 120 13.30 13.95 -12.94
CA TRP A 120 12.47 14.62 -11.94
C TRP A 120 10.96 14.43 -12.13
N ILE A 121 10.45 14.54 -13.37
CA ILE A 121 9.00 14.43 -13.63
C ILE A 121 8.46 13.02 -13.32
N PRO A 122 9.09 11.91 -13.80
CA PRO A 122 8.70 10.58 -13.35
C PRO A 122 8.77 10.39 -11.83
N ALA A 123 9.82 10.92 -11.17
CA ALA A 123 9.94 10.84 -9.71
C ALA A 123 8.78 11.54 -8.99
N ILE A 124 8.44 12.78 -9.41
CA ILE A 124 7.28 13.53 -8.88
C ILE A 124 6.01 12.70 -9.01
N ASN A 125 5.74 12.10 -10.16
CA ASN A 125 4.54 11.32 -10.38
C ASN A 125 4.44 10.15 -9.41
N ARG A 126 5.56 9.42 -9.16
CA ARG A 126 5.58 8.31 -8.21
C ARG A 126 5.30 8.75 -6.78
N PHE A 127 5.98 9.80 -6.28
CA PHE A 127 5.73 10.30 -4.93
C PHE A 127 4.33 10.90 -4.78
N ARG A 128 3.80 11.55 -5.82
CA ARG A 128 2.41 12.02 -5.81
C ARG A 128 1.42 10.86 -5.70
N THR A 129 1.64 9.75 -6.40
CA THR A 129 0.80 8.56 -6.25
C THR A 129 0.76 8.09 -4.79
N VAL A 130 1.89 8.12 -4.06
CA VAL A 130 1.90 7.78 -2.63
C VAL A 130 1.05 8.76 -1.82
N VAL A 131 1.23 10.07 -2.02
CA VAL A 131 0.49 11.11 -1.27
C VAL A 131 -1.01 11.12 -1.60
N ASP A 132 -1.37 10.86 -2.86
CA ASP A 132 -2.75 10.99 -3.34
C ASP A 132 -3.57 9.70 -3.15
N SER A 133 -2.92 8.51 -3.15
CA SER A 133 -3.60 7.21 -3.16
C SER A 133 -3.27 6.30 -1.98
N TYR A 134 -2.21 6.60 -1.23
CA TYR A 134 -1.70 5.78 -0.12
C TYR A 134 -1.30 6.67 1.07
N ASP A 135 -2.09 7.71 1.33
CA ASP A 135 -1.83 8.77 2.32
C ASP A 135 -1.81 8.29 3.77
N THR A 136 -2.37 7.11 4.06
CA THR A 136 -2.37 6.49 5.39
C THR A 136 -1.15 5.62 5.67
N THR A 137 -0.25 5.43 4.68
CA THR A 137 0.92 4.56 4.80
C THR A 137 2.09 5.26 5.50
N ILE A 138 3.01 4.45 6.04
CA ILE A 138 4.26 4.93 6.65
C ILE A 138 5.17 5.69 5.69
N TYR A 139 4.92 5.61 4.40
CA TYR A 139 5.72 6.22 3.32
C TYR A 139 5.32 7.65 3.00
N THR A 140 4.15 8.09 3.45
CA THR A 140 3.57 9.40 3.09
C THR A 140 4.46 10.58 3.49
N GLU A 141 5.06 10.52 4.69
CA GLU A 141 5.95 11.57 5.17
C GLU A 141 7.21 11.72 4.29
N GLU A 142 7.85 10.59 3.95
CA GLU A 142 9.00 10.63 3.05
C GLU A 142 8.60 11.10 1.67
N ALA A 143 7.47 10.64 1.11
CA ALA A 143 7.00 11.07 -0.20
C ALA A 143 6.77 12.58 -0.27
N LEU A 144 6.13 13.17 0.75
CA LEU A 144 5.97 14.62 0.89
C LEU A 144 7.32 15.34 0.92
N HIS A 145 8.27 14.84 1.71
CA HIS A 145 9.61 15.41 1.77
C HIS A 145 10.34 15.35 0.41
N ARG A 146 10.27 14.21 -0.30
CA ARG A 146 10.88 14.07 -1.63
C ARG A 146 10.28 15.04 -2.65
N LEU A 147 8.98 15.29 -2.58
CA LEU A 147 8.33 16.30 -3.41
C LEU A 147 8.85 17.71 -3.08
N VAL A 148 9.05 18.05 -1.80
CA VAL A 148 9.68 19.31 -1.39
C VAL A 148 11.07 19.47 -2.01
N GLU A 149 11.92 18.43 -1.89
CA GLU A 149 13.29 18.47 -2.43
C GLU A 149 13.28 18.67 -3.96
N ILE A 150 12.48 17.88 -4.69
CA ILE A 150 12.49 17.91 -6.15
C ILE A 150 11.94 19.26 -6.66
N TYR A 151 10.82 19.74 -6.14
CA TYR A 151 10.27 21.03 -6.56
C TYR A 151 11.22 22.20 -6.25
N TYR A 152 11.92 22.13 -5.12
CA TYR A 152 12.93 23.14 -4.78
C TYR A 152 14.11 23.11 -5.75
N ILE A 153 14.62 21.92 -6.12
CA ILE A 153 15.70 21.74 -7.11
C ILE A 153 15.31 22.31 -8.47
N LEU A 154 14.04 22.14 -8.86
CA LEU A 154 13.49 22.65 -10.12
C LEU A 154 13.21 24.18 -10.09
N GLY A 155 13.42 24.85 -8.96
CA GLY A 155 13.12 26.28 -8.79
C GLY A 155 11.63 26.58 -8.59
N LEU A 156 10.78 25.57 -8.42
CA LEU A 156 9.34 25.69 -8.20
C LEU A 156 9.05 25.86 -6.70
N GLU A 157 9.55 26.94 -6.11
CA GLU A 157 9.52 27.15 -4.65
C GLU A 157 8.08 27.17 -4.08
N ASN A 158 7.10 27.66 -4.83
CA ASN A 158 5.70 27.70 -4.36
C ASN A 158 5.14 26.31 -4.18
N GLU A 159 5.40 25.39 -5.12
CA GLU A 159 5.01 23.99 -5.00
C GLU A 159 5.76 23.29 -3.86
N ALA A 160 7.07 23.53 -3.74
CA ALA A 160 7.87 23.03 -2.62
C ALA A 160 7.28 23.45 -1.26
N LYS A 161 6.94 24.74 -1.12
CA LYS A 161 6.33 25.28 0.11
C LYS A 161 4.95 24.68 0.39
N LYS A 162 4.16 24.34 -0.64
CA LYS A 162 2.85 23.70 -0.49
C LYS A 162 3.00 22.32 0.17
N TYR A 163 3.89 21.47 -0.34
CA TYR A 163 4.13 20.15 0.23
C TYR A 163 4.80 20.21 1.61
N ALA A 164 5.70 21.18 1.83
CA ALA A 164 6.29 21.40 3.16
C ALA A 164 5.26 21.83 4.21
N LYS A 165 4.26 22.66 3.83
CA LYS A 165 3.16 23.02 4.71
C LYS A 165 2.26 21.82 5.01
N LEU A 166 1.97 20.97 4.02
CA LEU A 166 1.17 19.75 4.21
C LEU A 166 1.87 18.79 5.17
N LEU A 167 3.19 18.60 4.99
CA LEU A 167 4.01 17.80 5.88
C LEU A 167 4.03 18.38 7.31
N GLY A 168 4.20 19.71 7.46
CA GLY A 168 4.21 20.36 8.77
C GLY A 168 2.85 20.36 9.47
N TYR A 169 1.75 20.40 8.71
CA TYR A 169 0.41 20.34 9.27
C TYR A 169 0.07 18.96 9.85
N ASN A 170 0.42 17.88 9.11
CA ASN A 170 0.06 16.52 9.50
C ASN A 170 1.14 15.83 10.37
N TYR A 171 2.43 16.20 10.22
CA TYR A 171 3.58 15.44 10.76
C TYR A 171 4.66 16.39 11.33
N ASN A 172 4.26 17.33 12.16
CA ASN A 172 5.12 18.45 12.65
C ASN A 172 6.30 18.03 13.54
N SER A 173 6.34 16.81 14.04
CA SER A 173 7.42 16.28 14.88
C SER A 173 8.29 15.24 14.18
N SER A 174 8.05 15.00 12.88
CA SER A 174 8.77 13.97 12.15
C SER A 174 10.16 14.43 11.69
N LYS A 175 11.07 13.46 11.55
CA LYS A 175 12.39 13.68 10.95
C LYS A 175 12.28 14.25 9.52
N TRP A 176 11.27 13.86 8.77
CA TRP A 176 11.04 14.32 7.41
C TRP A 176 10.60 15.79 7.36
N TYR A 177 9.83 16.23 8.37
CA TYR A 177 9.51 17.65 8.53
C TYR A 177 10.75 18.49 8.80
N GLU A 178 11.62 18.06 9.74
CA GLU A 178 12.88 18.74 10.02
C GLU A 178 13.77 18.83 8.76
N ASN A 179 13.87 17.73 8.00
CA ASN A 179 14.63 17.71 6.76
C ASN A 179 14.06 18.68 5.72
N SER A 180 12.74 18.76 5.59
CA SER A 180 12.07 19.69 4.67
C SER A 180 12.31 21.16 5.07
N TYR A 181 12.29 21.46 6.37
CA TYR A 181 12.65 22.79 6.86
C TYR A 181 14.09 23.19 6.48
N GLN A 182 15.00 22.24 6.51
CA GLN A 182 16.40 22.46 6.12
C GLN A 182 16.58 22.79 4.63
N VAL A 183 15.67 22.32 3.75
CA VAL A 183 15.71 22.64 2.32
C VAL A 183 15.63 24.17 2.10
N PHE A 184 14.77 24.86 2.86
CA PHE A 184 14.56 26.31 2.75
C PHE A 184 15.55 27.13 3.59
N ASN A 185 16.15 26.53 4.63
CA ASN A 185 16.95 27.24 5.60
C ASN A 185 18.43 26.79 5.60
N LYS A 186 19.25 27.40 4.73
CA LYS A 186 20.69 27.09 4.61
C LYS A 186 21.45 27.27 5.92
N LYS A 187 21.07 28.27 6.76
CA LYS A 187 21.73 28.52 8.05
C LYS A 187 21.45 27.40 9.07
N TYR A 188 20.31 26.77 8.99
CA TYR A 188 19.97 25.64 9.85
C TYR A 188 20.85 24.41 9.52
N LYS A 189 21.10 24.14 8.24
CA LYS A 189 22.02 23.08 7.78
C LYS A 189 23.44 23.26 8.35
N LEU A 190 23.95 24.47 8.34
CA LEU A 190 25.27 24.76 8.88
C LEU A 190 25.35 24.53 10.40
N ARG A 191 24.35 25.01 11.16
CA ARG A 191 24.28 24.80 12.61
C ARG A 191 24.19 23.33 13.00
N GLN A 192 23.48 22.51 12.20
CA GLN A 192 23.38 21.06 12.45
C GLN A 192 24.70 20.32 12.15
N LYS A 193 25.44 20.73 11.11
CA LYS A 193 26.80 20.22 10.85
C LYS A 193 27.75 20.51 11.99
N GLU A 194 27.80 21.76 12.43
CA GLU A 194 28.62 22.17 13.56
C GLU A 194 28.31 21.44 14.87
N LYS A 195 27.02 21.17 15.14
CA LYS A 195 26.58 20.36 16.28
C LYS A 195 27.03 18.90 16.19
N LYS A 196 26.98 18.30 14.98
CA LYS A 196 27.43 16.91 14.76
C LYS A 196 28.96 16.80 14.88
N GLU A 197 29.69 17.74 14.32
CA GLU A 197 31.15 17.78 14.41
C GLU A 197 31.65 17.98 15.87
N LYS A 198 31.00 18.87 16.64
CA LYS A 198 31.28 19.03 18.07
C LYS A 198 30.97 17.79 18.89
N LYS A 199 29.91 17.04 18.54
CA LYS A 199 29.55 15.82 19.24
C LYS A 199 30.47 14.64 18.91
N SER A 200 31.02 14.60 17.68
CA SER A 200 32.02 13.61 17.25
C SER A 200 33.44 13.90 17.80
N SER A 201 33.74 15.14 18.15
CA SER A 201 35.03 15.53 18.74
C SER A 201 35.04 15.40 20.27
N MET A 202 33.92 15.10 20.90
CA MET A 202 33.77 14.87 22.35
C MET A 202 33.66 13.37 22.74
N LEU A 203 33.70 12.47 21.74
CA LEU A 203 33.78 11.03 21.90
C LEU A 203 35.14 10.49 21.47
#